data_ccb6a815ec66812788c4f09508f88cc6
#
_entry.id   ccb6a815ec66812788c4f09508f88cc6
#
_cell.length_a   1.000
_cell.length_b   1.000
_cell.length_c   1.000
_cell.angle_alpha   90.00
_cell.angle_beta   90.00
_cell.angle_gamma   90.00
#
_symmetry.space_group_name_H-M   'P 1'
#
loop_
_entity.id
_entity.type
_entity.pdbx_description
1 polymer ?
#
loop_
_entity_poly.entity_id
_entity_poly.type
_entity_poly.pdbx_seq_one_letter_code
_entity_poly.pdbx_strand_id
1 'polypeptide(L)'
;YEVVTEFGESFTTGVQPLLAHGFEGSQKLVSNLFEMREDGFPLLNDNDESTIAPGMFLCGPAVRHNDFIFCFIYKYRQRFAVVAKTIATSLGLPAEGLEVYRSYGMYLDDLSCCGEACVC
;
A
#
# COMPACT_ATOMS: atom_id res chain seq x y z
N TYR A 1 16.48 28.02 15.95
CA TYR A 1 15.74 27.56 14.76
C TYR A 1 14.39 28.25 14.72
N GLU A 2 13.95 28.61 13.53
CA GLU A 2 12.59 29.08 13.27
C GLU A 2 11.88 28.05 12.42
N VAL A 3 10.66 27.68 12.85
CA VAL A 3 9.78 26.77 12.12
C VAL A 3 8.56 27.57 11.68
N VAL A 4 8.31 27.62 10.37
CA VAL A 4 7.15 28.29 9.80
C VAL A 4 6.19 27.24 9.27
N THR A 5 4.93 27.31 9.68
CA THR A 5 3.87 26.40 9.19
C THR A 5 3.39 26.85 7.80
N GLU A 6 2.71 25.97 7.09
CA GLU A 6 2.05 26.29 5.81
C GLU A 6 0.98 27.41 5.94
N PHE A 7 0.47 27.63 7.17
CA PHE A 7 -0.49 28.70 7.47
C PHE A 7 0.17 30.02 7.87
N GLY A 8 1.54 30.08 7.84
CA GLY A 8 2.31 31.29 8.15
C GLY A 8 2.55 31.53 9.65
N GLU A 9 2.20 30.58 10.51
CA GLU A 9 2.55 30.66 11.93
C GLU A 9 4.03 30.35 12.12
N SER A 10 4.70 31.10 13.00
CA SER A 10 6.13 30.94 13.26
C SER A 10 6.38 30.56 14.72
N PHE A 11 7.23 29.58 14.92
CA PHE A 11 7.67 29.09 16.24
C PHE A 11 9.20 29.14 16.32
N THR A 12 9.73 29.67 17.39
CA THR A 12 11.18 29.70 17.64
C THR A 12 11.56 28.64 18.68
N THR A 13 12.63 27.89 18.40
CA THR A 13 13.16 26.86 19.32
C THR A 13 14.69 26.93 19.34
N GLY A 14 15.28 26.69 20.51
CA GLY A 14 16.73 26.55 20.69
C GLY A 14 17.27 25.16 20.32
N VAL A 15 16.37 24.18 20.12
CA VAL A 15 16.72 22.80 19.79
C VAL A 15 16.31 22.51 18.33
N GLN A 16 17.12 21.75 17.62
CA GLN A 16 16.81 21.36 16.25
C GLN A 16 15.50 20.57 16.19
N PRO A 17 14.51 21.01 15.39
CA PRO A 17 13.25 20.30 15.22
C PRO A 17 13.46 18.94 14.57
N LEU A 18 12.68 17.94 15.00
CA LEU A 18 12.57 16.67 14.32
C LEU A 18 11.46 16.75 13.26
N LEU A 19 11.80 16.42 12.03
CA LEU A 19 10.86 16.41 10.92
C LEU A 19 10.29 15.00 10.75
N ALA A 20 9.01 14.84 11.07
CA ALA A 20 8.28 13.57 10.96
C ALA A 20 7.44 13.53 9.66
N HIS A 21 8.06 13.82 8.51
CA HIS A 21 7.37 13.91 7.21
C HIS A 21 7.25 12.58 6.45
N GLY A 22 7.56 11.46 7.10
CA GLY A 22 7.55 10.14 6.45
C GLY A 22 8.84 9.86 5.67
N PHE A 23 8.78 8.90 4.78
CA PHE A 23 9.93 8.46 3.98
C PHE A 23 9.47 8.01 2.59
N GLU A 24 10.39 8.00 1.67
CA GLU A 24 10.15 7.45 0.34
C GLU A 24 10.10 5.93 0.40
N GLY A 25 9.09 5.35 -0.22
CA GLY A 25 8.96 3.91 -0.29
C GLY A 25 10.01 3.26 -1.19
N SER A 26 10.46 2.07 -0.83
CA SER A 26 11.46 1.30 -1.59
C SER A 26 10.99 0.91 -3.01
N GLN A 27 9.68 0.96 -3.29
CA GLN A 27 9.13 0.74 -4.63
C GLN A 27 9.73 1.68 -5.69
N LYS A 28 10.26 2.84 -5.29
CA LYS A 28 10.95 3.75 -6.21
C LYS A 28 12.20 3.15 -6.85
N LEU A 29 12.85 2.19 -6.19
CA LEU A 29 14.02 1.49 -6.71
C LEU A 29 13.69 0.60 -7.92
N VAL A 30 12.44 0.19 -8.05
CA VAL A 30 11.92 -0.71 -9.09
C VAL A 30 10.75 -0.08 -9.85
N SER A 31 10.66 1.24 -9.85
CA SER A 31 9.54 1.99 -10.45
C SER A 31 9.36 1.70 -11.95
N ASN A 32 10.41 1.31 -12.65
CA ASN A 32 10.35 0.90 -14.06
C ASN A 32 9.56 -0.41 -14.28
N LEU A 33 9.25 -1.14 -13.23
CA LEU A 33 8.45 -2.38 -13.28
C LEU A 33 6.96 -2.12 -13.01
N PHE A 34 6.57 -0.86 -12.81
CA PHE A 34 5.19 -0.48 -12.54
C PHE A 34 4.78 0.72 -13.40
N GLU A 35 3.57 0.68 -13.92
CA GLU A 35 2.89 1.89 -14.36
C GLU A 35 2.56 2.75 -13.14
N MET A 36 2.70 4.06 -13.24
CA MET A 36 2.50 4.96 -12.10
C MET A 36 1.18 5.69 -12.23
N ARG A 37 0.45 5.77 -11.14
CA ARG A 37 -0.76 6.59 -10.98
C ARG A 37 -0.39 8.08 -10.90
N GLU A 38 -1.36 8.96 -11.09
CA GLU A 38 -1.18 10.43 -10.97
C GLU A 38 -0.71 10.86 -9.56
N ASP A 39 -1.08 10.09 -8.52
CA ASP A 39 -0.67 10.32 -7.14
C ASP A 39 0.76 9.82 -6.82
N GLY A 40 1.48 9.31 -7.82
CA GLY A 40 2.87 8.83 -7.68
C GLY A 40 3.02 7.45 -7.05
N PHE A 41 1.94 6.70 -6.88
CA PHE A 41 1.97 5.30 -6.45
C PHE A 41 1.86 4.33 -7.63
N PRO A 42 2.35 3.08 -7.50
CA PRO A 42 2.18 2.07 -8.52
C PRO A 42 0.72 1.77 -8.86
N LEU A 43 0.41 1.67 -10.15
CA LEU A 43 -0.85 1.15 -10.63
C LEU A 43 -0.81 -0.37 -10.59
N LEU A 44 -1.77 -0.97 -9.91
CA LEU A 44 -1.87 -2.40 -9.69
C LEU A 44 -3.21 -2.93 -10.20
N ASN A 45 -3.23 -4.20 -10.60
CA ASN A 45 -4.49 -4.90 -10.80
C ASN A 45 -5.12 -5.31 -9.45
N ASP A 46 -6.32 -5.88 -9.47
CA ASP A 46 -7.06 -6.25 -8.26
C ASP A 46 -6.33 -7.27 -7.35
N ASN A 47 -5.27 -7.90 -7.84
CA ASN A 47 -4.45 -8.87 -7.11
C ASN A 47 -3.10 -8.29 -6.62
N ASP A 48 -2.93 -6.97 -6.64
CA ASP A 48 -1.70 -6.26 -6.28
C ASP A 48 -0.50 -6.56 -7.22
N GLU A 49 -0.78 -7.05 -8.44
CA GLU A 49 0.22 -7.30 -9.47
C GLU A 49 0.41 -6.06 -10.35
N SER A 50 1.63 -5.86 -10.83
CA SER A 50 1.96 -4.84 -11.81
C SER A 50 1.16 -5.00 -13.11
N THR A 51 0.67 -3.89 -13.67
CA THR A 51 -0.04 -3.87 -14.96
C THR A 51 0.89 -4.07 -16.17
N ILE A 52 2.21 -3.89 -15.99
CA ILE A 52 3.19 -3.94 -17.08
C ILE A 52 4.26 -5.03 -16.89
N ALA A 53 4.42 -5.60 -15.70
CA ALA A 53 5.40 -6.63 -15.41
C ALA A 53 4.73 -7.84 -14.76
N PRO A 54 4.26 -8.84 -15.54
CA PRO A 54 3.63 -10.03 -15.00
C PRO A 54 4.52 -10.78 -13.99
N GLY A 55 3.93 -11.23 -12.90
CA GLY A 55 4.64 -11.90 -11.80
C GLY A 55 5.28 -10.93 -10.79
N MET A 56 5.19 -9.63 -11.01
CA MET A 56 5.68 -8.61 -10.08
C MET A 56 4.52 -8.10 -9.22
N PHE A 57 4.59 -8.35 -7.92
CA PHE A 57 3.56 -7.97 -6.95
C PHE A 57 4.11 -6.91 -5.98
N LEU A 58 3.23 -6.01 -5.56
CA LEU A 58 3.53 -5.04 -4.52
C LEU A 58 2.84 -5.43 -3.22
N CYS A 59 3.60 -5.48 -2.12
CA CYS A 59 3.07 -5.66 -0.77
C CYS A 59 3.51 -4.50 0.12
N GLY A 60 2.63 -4.05 0.99
CA GLY A 60 3.00 -3.05 1.99
C GLY A 60 2.27 -1.72 1.85
N PRO A 61 2.79 -0.66 2.51
CA PRO A 61 2.07 0.61 2.66
C PRO A 61 1.94 1.43 1.36
N ALA A 62 2.62 1.04 0.29
CA ALA A 62 2.52 1.69 -1.01
C ALA A 62 1.41 1.12 -1.91
N VAL A 63 0.73 0.05 -1.50
CA VAL A 63 -0.44 -0.48 -2.21
C VAL A 63 -1.57 0.55 -2.20
N ARG A 64 -2.15 0.80 -3.38
CA ARG A 64 -3.30 1.69 -3.59
C ARG A 64 -4.28 1.06 -4.55
N HIS A 65 -5.56 1.10 -4.18
CA HIS A 65 -6.67 0.73 -5.06
C HIS A 65 -7.74 1.81 -5.00
N ASN A 66 -7.99 2.52 -6.09
CA ASN A 66 -8.85 3.70 -6.12
C ASN A 66 -8.44 4.69 -5.01
N ASP A 67 -9.33 4.99 -4.07
CA ASP A 67 -9.09 5.85 -2.92
C ASP A 67 -8.59 5.10 -1.68
N PHE A 68 -8.36 3.77 -1.83
CA PHE A 68 -7.89 2.95 -0.73
C PHE A 68 -6.43 3.15 -0.43
N ILE A 69 -6.15 3.45 0.83
CA ILE A 69 -4.82 3.59 1.37
C ILE A 69 -4.54 2.46 2.36
N PHE A 70 -3.61 1.58 2.02
CA PHE A 70 -3.14 0.51 2.89
C PHE A 70 -1.93 0.95 3.73
N CYS A 71 -1.99 2.13 4.33
CA CYS A 71 -0.86 2.82 4.96
C CYS A 71 -0.30 2.15 6.21
N PHE A 72 -1.02 1.22 6.82
CA PHE A 72 -0.64 0.61 8.09
C PHE A 72 -0.61 -0.91 7.98
N ILE A 73 0.29 -1.58 8.73
CA ILE A 73 0.45 -3.03 8.64
C ILE A 73 -0.85 -3.79 8.84
N TYR A 74 -1.70 -3.31 9.74
CA TYR A 74 -3.01 -3.88 9.99
C TYR A 74 -3.90 -3.92 8.73
N LYS A 75 -3.74 -2.94 7.84
CA LYS A 75 -4.48 -2.84 6.58
C LYS A 75 -3.79 -3.65 5.47
N TYR A 76 -2.52 -3.37 5.17
CA TYR A 76 -1.89 -4.02 4.01
C TYR A 76 -1.64 -5.52 4.20
N ARG A 77 -1.54 -6.03 5.43
CA ARG A 77 -1.44 -7.47 5.67
C ARG A 77 -2.65 -8.26 5.15
N GLN A 78 -3.81 -7.61 5.01
CA GLN A 78 -5.02 -8.24 4.48
C GLN A 78 -4.89 -8.61 3.00
N ARG A 79 -3.91 -8.02 2.30
CA ARG A 79 -3.62 -8.29 0.89
C ARG A 79 -2.63 -9.44 0.69
N PHE A 80 -1.90 -9.86 1.73
CA PHE A 80 -0.90 -10.92 1.58
C PHE A 80 -1.50 -12.26 1.12
N ALA A 81 -2.67 -12.61 1.62
CA ALA A 81 -3.35 -13.83 1.20
C ALA A 81 -3.83 -13.75 -0.26
N VAL A 82 -4.23 -12.57 -0.72
CA VAL A 82 -4.62 -12.32 -2.12
C VAL A 82 -3.43 -12.57 -3.05
N VAL A 83 -2.29 -11.94 -2.76
CA VAL A 83 -1.05 -12.12 -3.53
C VAL A 83 -0.60 -13.59 -3.50
N ALA A 84 -0.58 -14.22 -2.32
CA ALA A 84 -0.18 -15.62 -2.18
C ALA A 84 -1.10 -16.56 -2.98
N LYS A 85 -2.43 -16.32 -2.97
CA LYS A 85 -3.39 -17.10 -3.76
C LYS A 85 -3.15 -16.94 -5.26
N THR A 86 -2.93 -15.70 -5.70
CA THR A 86 -2.67 -15.41 -7.11
C THR A 86 -1.40 -16.12 -7.60
N ILE A 87 -0.31 -16.05 -6.83
CA ILE A 87 0.95 -16.73 -7.15
C ILE A 87 0.75 -18.26 -7.15
N ALA A 88 0.14 -18.83 -6.12
CA ALA A 88 -0.12 -20.26 -6.06
C ALA A 88 -0.94 -20.76 -7.26
N THR A 89 -2.01 -20.04 -7.58
CA THR A 89 -2.89 -20.37 -8.72
C THR A 89 -2.13 -20.29 -10.05
N SER A 90 -1.29 -19.28 -10.26
CA SER A 90 -0.50 -19.13 -11.48
C SER A 90 0.53 -20.27 -11.66
N LEU A 91 0.95 -20.87 -10.57
CA LEU A 91 1.87 -22.03 -10.55
C LEU A 91 1.15 -23.38 -10.54
N GLY A 92 -0.18 -23.41 -10.60
CA GLY A 92 -0.98 -24.63 -10.53
C GLY A 92 -0.95 -25.31 -9.15
N LEU A 93 -0.65 -24.54 -8.10
CA LEU A 93 -0.60 -25.03 -6.72
C LEU A 93 -1.94 -24.84 -6.00
N PRO A 94 -2.31 -25.72 -5.07
CA PRO A 94 -3.51 -25.57 -4.28
C PRO A 94 -3.43 -24.32 -3.38
N ALA A 95 -4.51 -23.54 -3.31
CA ALA A 95 -4.58 -22.30 -2.56
C ALA A 95 -5.76 -22.23 -1.57
N GLU A 96 -6.54 -23.30 -1.45
CA GLU A 96 -7.76 -23.36 -0.62
C GLU A 96 -7.46 -23.13 0.86
N GLY A 97 -6.29 -23.53 1.31
CA GLY A 97 -5.84 -23.30 2.70
C GLY A 97 -5.73 -21.82 3.09
N LEU A 98 -5.63 -20.91 2.11
CA LEU A 98 -5.57 -19.47 2.37
C LEU A 98 -6.92 -18.87 2.78
N GLU A 99 -8.04 -19.55 2.51
CA GLU A 99 -9.38 -19.08 2.91
C GLU A 99 -9.54 -18.94 4.43
N VAL A 100 -8.78 -19.69 5.20
CA VAL A 100 -8.79 -19.57 6.67
C VAL A 100 -8.46 -18.15 7.15
N TYR A 101 -7.68 -17.39 6.40
CA TYR A 101 -7.30 -16.02 6.76
C TYR A 101 -8.47 -15.03 6.74
N ARG A 102 -9.61 -15.36 6.09
CA ARG A 102 -10.84 -14.55 6.17
C ARG A 102 -11.37 -14.48 7.60
N SER A 103 -11.36 -15.58 8.32
CA SER A 103 -11.83 -15.63 9.72
C SER A 103 -10.98 -14.81 10.67
N TYR A 104 -9.74 -14.50 10.29
CA TYR A 104 -8.83 -13.65 11.06
C TYR A 104 -8.82 -12.18 10.59
N GLY A 105 -9.68 -11.80 9.63
CA GLY A 105 -9.65 -10.46 9.04
C GLY A 105 -8.34 -10.14 8.31
N MET A 106 -7.69 -11.17 7.75
CA MET A 106 -6.39 -11.08 7.08
C MET A 106 -6.48 -11.47 5.59
N TYR A 107 -7.68 -11.39 5.00
CA TYR A 107 -7.91 -11.68 3.60
C TYR A 107 -8.99 -10.73 3.05
N LEU A 108 -8.59 -9.73 2.31
CA LEU A 108 -9.46 -8.74 1.68
C LEU A 108 -9.24 -8.80 0.16
N ASP A 109 -10.08 -9.51 -0.56
CA ASP A 109 -10.08 -9.59 -2.03
C ASP A 109 -11.19 -8.75 -2.67
N ASP A 110 -12.26 -8.47 -1.94
CA ASP A 110 -13.33 -7.59 -2.40
C ASP A 110 -13.01 -6.13 -2.07
N LEU A 111 -12.65 -5.38 -3.09
CA LEU A 111 -12.34 -3.96 -3.00
C LEU A 111 -13.56 -3.06 -3.26
N SER A 112 -14.73 -3.65 -3.52
CA SER A 112 -15.95 -2.89 -3.86
C SER A 112 -16.61 -2.25 -2.64
N CYS A 113 -16.46 -2.86 -1.46
CA CYS A 113 -17.13 -2.41 -0.24
C CYS A 113 -16.45 -1.22 0.46
N CYS A 114 -15.35 -0.76 -0.06
CA CYS A 114 -14.47 0.13 0.65
C CYS A 114 -14.35 1.51 -0.02
N GLY A 115 -15.39 2.05 -0.57
CA GLY A 115 -15.47 3.40 -1.16
C GLY A 115 -15.68 4.53 -0.14
N GLU A 116 -15.80 4.23 1.15
CA GLU A 116 -15.91 5.26 2.17
C GLU A 116 -14.54 5.56 2.77
N ALA A 117 -14.24 6.85 2.88
CA ALA A 117 -12.95 7.39 3.28
C ALA A 117 -12.30 6.59 4.42
N CYS A 118 -11.11 6.11 4.18
CA CYS A 118 -10.27 5.49 5.20
C CYS A 118 -9.87 6.56 6.21
N VAL A 119 -10.64 6.69 7.27
CA VAL A 119 -10.27 7.54 8.40
C VAL A 119 -9.15 6.81 9.14
N CYS A 120 -7.95 7.34 9.04
CA CYS A 120 -6.82 6.91 9.86
C CYS A 120 -6.89 7.57 11.22
#